data_f4be1e06192c3168f03c1e02a6aa715e
#
_entry.id   f4be1e06192c3168f03c1e02a6aa715e
#
_cell.length_a   1.000
_cell.length_b   1.000
_cell.length_c   1.000
_cell.angle_alpha   90.00
_cell.angle_beta   90.00
_cell.angle_gamma   90.00
#
_symmetry.space_group_name_H-M   'P 1'
#
loop_
_entity.id
_entity.type
_entity.pdbx_description
1 polymer ?
#
loop_
_entity_poly.entity_id
_entity_poly.type
_entity_poly.pdbx_seq_one_letter_code
_entity_poly.pdbx_strand_id
1 'polypeptide(L)'
;MAPKLPKEALAPDLKAAMRLHVLAYDVNARNAYNPLARGGTLFAHIVAMLDKKIGRVPGDIATPPMISPETTLVVLSGHDTQLGALGGILQAHWKPDDRTGIVPDDMPPGSALLFELFQAPSGEYRVGLRFAAMTLARFRAGNLVKGGVETTPVTFTGCESFGCTAPIEQFESLAQSLEDRGFVDNAWAAPSILGVVLSPLVDPPWTKCGGG
;
A
#
# COMPACT_ATOMS: atom_id res chain seq x y z
N MET A 1 -18.29 -29.33 13.20
CA MET A 1 -18.30 -28.38 14.33
C MET A 1 -16.87 -27.96 14.60
N ALA A 2 -16.52 -26.69 14.37
CA ALA A 2 -15.20 -26.19 14.73
C ALA A 2 -15.05 -26.15 16.26
N PRO A 3 -13.91 -26.56 16.81
CA PRO A 3 -13.71 -26.54 18.28
C PRO A 3 -13.82 -25.07 18.74
N LYS A 4 -14.66 -24.86 19.77
CA LYS A 4 -14.74 -23.58 20.45
C LYS A 4 -13.47 -23.41 21.30
N LEU A 5 -12.51 -22.69 20.78
CA LEU A 5 -11.33 -22.30 21.53
C LEU A 5 -11.71 -21.30 22.64
N PRO A 6 -11.13 -21.43 23.84
CA PRO A 6 -11.41 -20.50 24.95
C PRO A 6 -11.04 -19.07 24.55
N LYS A 7 -11.98 -18.13 24.73
CA LYS A 7 -11.80 -16.72 24.30
C LYS A 7 -10.61 -16.02 24.97
N GLU A 8 -10.18 -16.47 26.12
CA GLU A 8 -9.18 -15.82 26.96
C GLU A 8 -7.74 -16.32 26.74
N ALA A 9 -7.56 -17.55 26.24
CA ALA A 9 -6.25 -18.14 26.02
C ALA A 9 -5.64 -17.78 24.64
N LEU A 10 -6.43 -17.20 23.75
CA LEU A 10 -6.04 -17.03 22.34
C LEU A 10 -5.24 -15.76 22.03
N ALA A 11 -5.34 -14.72 22.85
CA ALA A 11 -4.79 -13.42 22.45
C ALA A 11 -3.24 -13.39 22.41
N PRO A 12 -2.50 -13.88 23.42
CA PRO A 12 -1.03 -13.92 23.37
C PRO A 12 -0.49 -14.92 22.35
N ASP A 13 -1.07 -16.12 22.31
CA ASP A 13 -0.64 -17.19 21.41
C ASP A 13 -0.96 -16.86 19.95
N LEU A 14 -2.11 -16.24 19.69
CA LEU A 14 -2.46 -15.76 18.35
C LEU A 14 -1.52 -14.65 17.88
N LYS A 15 -1.18 -13.68 18.75
CA LYS A 15 -0.20 -12.64 18.41
C LYS A 15 1.17 -13.24 18.12
N ALA A 16 1.60 -14.25 18.87
CA ALA A 16 2.85 -14.96 18.61
C ALA A 16 2.79 -15.73 17.27
N ALA A 17 1.70 -16.41 16.97
CA ALA A 17 1.49 -17.09 15.71
C ALA A 17 1.46 -16.11 14.51
N MET A 18 0.81 -14.95 14.67
CA MET A 18 0.79 -13.92 13.62
C MET A 18 2.17 -13.31 13.36
N ARG A 19 3.06 -13.25 14.34
CA ARG A 19 4.47 -12.86 14.12
C ARG A 19 5.21 -13.87 13.25
N LEU A 20 4.93 -15.16 13.37
CA LEU A 20 5.47 -16.17 12.45
C LEU A 20 4.93 -16.01 11.04
N HIS A 21 3.66 -15.61 10.90
CA HIS A 21 3.07 -15.28 9.62
C HIS A 21 3.78 -14.09 8.96
N VAL A 22 4.01 -13.01 9.70
CA VAL A 22 4.79 -11.85 9.21
C VAL A 22 6.20 -12.26 8.83
N LEU A 23 6.89 -13.07 9.65
CA LEU A 23 8.23 -13.58 9.33
C LEU A 23 8.23 -14.39 8.01
N ALA A 24 7.18 -15.15 7.74
CA ALA A 24 7.06 -15.86 6.47
C ALA A 24 6.96 -14.89 5.27
N TYR A 25 6.31 -13.74 5.44
CA TYR A 25 6.32 -12.68 4.41
C TYR A 25 7.69 -12.03 4.29
N ASP A 26 8.38 -11.73 5.39
CA ASP A 26 9.72 -11.14 5.35
C ASP A 26 10.69 -12.04 4.59
N VAL A 27 10.63 -13.35 4.84
CA VAL A 27 11.48 -14.32 4.14
C VAL A 27 11.10 -14.50 2.67
N ASN A 28 9.81 -14.54 2.35
CA ASN A 28 9.34 -14.92 1.01
C ASN A 28 8.99 -13.73 0.11
N ALA A 29 8.47 -12.64 0.65
CA ALA A 29 7.94 -11.53 -0.12
C ALA A 29 8.68 -10.21 0.10
N ARG A 30 9.53 -10.08 1.14
CA ARG A 30 10.29 -8.87 1.47
C ARG A 30 11.81 -9.07 1.43
N ASN A 31 12.30 -10.19 0.90
CA ASN A 31 13.74 -10.40 0.69
C ASN A 31 14.28 -9.53 -0.45
N ALA A 32 15.59 -9.57 -0.69
CA ALA A 32 16.25 -8.68 -1.65
C ALA A 32 15.89 -8.93 -3.13
N TYR A 33 15.31 -10.09 -3.47
CA TYR A 33 15.04 -10.48 -4.87
C TYR A 33 13.54 -10.61 -5.19
N ASN A 34 12.82 -11.38 -4.39
CA ASN A 34 11.42 -11.72 -4.70
C ASN A 34 10.49 -10.51 -4.83
N PRO A 35 10.61 -9.44 -4.00
CA PRO A 35 9.81 -8.24 -4.18
C PRO A 35 9.99 -7.62 -5.56
N LEU A 36 11.25 -7.53 -6.01
CA LEU A 36 11.59 -6.91 -7.29
C LEU A 36 11.02 -7.72 -8.45
N ALA A 37 11.20 -9.04 -8.42
CA ALA A 37 10.72 -9.95 -9.46
C ALA A 37 9.18 -10.07 -9.50
N ARG A 38 8.50 -9.95 -8.36
CA ARG A 38 7.04 -10.14 -8.27
C ARG A 38 6.24 -8.85 -8.27
N GLY A 39 6.85 -7.75 -7.86
CA GLY A 39 6.18 -6.47 -7.67
C GLY A 39 6.71 -5.36 -8.57
N GLY A 40 7.85 -5.54 -9.26
CA GLY A 40 8.48 -4.49 -10.05
C GLY A 40 7.57 -3.91 -11.11
N THR A 41 6.96 -4.76 -11.94
CA THR A 41 5.99 -4.33 -12.96
C THR A 41 4.79 -3.61 -12.34
N LEU A 42 4.20 -4.16 -11.26
CA LEU A 42 3.08 -3.52 -10.57
C LEU A 42 3.47 -2.14 -10.01
N PHE A 43 4.64 -2.04 -9.38
CA PHE A 43 5.14 -0.77 -8.84
C PHE A 43 5.35 0.27 -9.95
N ALA A 44 5.98 -0.12 -11.06
CA ALA A 44 6.18 0.76 -12.22
C ALA A 44 4.86 1.27 -12.79
N HIS A 45 3.84 0.41 -12.87
CA HIS A 45 2.49 0.83 -13.30
C HIS A 45 1.82 1.80 -12.31
N ILE A 46 2.00 1.60 -10.99
CA ILE A 46 1.50 2.54 -9.99
C ILE A 46 2.15 3.92 -10.18
N VAL A 47 3.47 3.96 -10.35
CA VAL A 47 4.20 5.22 -10.59
C VAL A 47 3.72 5.88 -11.89
N ALA A 48 3.60 5.13 -12.97
CA ALA A 48 3.08 5.64 -14.25
C ALA A 48 1.65 6.21 -14.16
N MET A 49 0.80 5.63 -13.29
CA MET A 49 -0.51 6.21 -13.01
C MET A 49 -0.42 7.55 -12.28
N LEU A 50 0.46 7.65 -11.28
CA LEU A 50 0.69 8.88 -10.54
C LEU A 50 1.23 9.99 -11.48
N ASP A 51 2.19 9.66 -12.35
CA ASP A 51 2.75 10.57 -13.35
C ASP A 51 1.67 11.08 -14.31
N LYS A 52 0.87 10.17 -14.83
CA LYS A 52 -0.23 10.53 -15.74
C LYS A 52 -1.26 11.44 -15.06
N LYS A 53 -1.51 11.23 -13.77
CA LYS A 53 -2.41 12.10 -12.98
C LYS A 53 -1.92 13.54 -12.93
N ILE A 54 -0.61 13.77 -12.89
CA ILE A 54 -0.01 15.11 -12.82
C ILE A 54 0.41 15.65 -14.20
N GLY A 55 0.00 14.97 -15.27
CA GLY A 55 0.28 15.38 -16.64
C GLY A 55 1.70 15.10 -17.12
N ARG A 56 2.47 14.30 -16.38
CA ARG A 56 3.76 13.79 -16.85
C ARG A 56 3.52 12.64 -17.85
N VAL A 57 4.41 12.53 -18.83
CA VAL A 57 4.42 11.36 -19.71
C VAL A 57 5.20 10.27 -18.97
N PRO A 58 4.57 9.14 -18.64
CA PRO A 58 5.32 8.02 -18.11
C PRO A 58 6.45 7.65 -19.07
N GLY A 59 7.60 7.24 -18.55
CA GLY A 59 8.69 6.72 -19.37
C GLY A 59 8.25 5.57 -20.30
N ASP A 60 9.18 4.82 -20.84
CA ASP A 60 8.92 3.74 -21.82
C ASP A 60 8.09 2.55 -21.30
N ILE A 61 7.48 2.69 -20.12
CA ILE A 61 6.56 1.70 -19.57
C ILE A 61 5.38 1.57 -20.52
N ALA A 62 5.38 0.47 -21.26
CA ALA A 62 4.38 0.18 -22.26
C ALA A 62 2.97 0.22 -21.64
N THR A 63 2.19 1.17 -22.14
CA THR A 63 0.77 1.31 -21.87
C THR A 63 0.43 1.53 -20.39
N PRO A 64 0.53 2.77 -19.89
CA PRO A 64 -0.05 3.10 -18.61
C PRO A 64 -1.55 2.77 -18.66
N PRO A 65 -2.12 2.28 -17.55
CA PRO A 65 -3.53 1.97 -17.48
C PRO A 65 -4.36 3.18 -17.92
N MET A 66 -5.56 2.90 -18.42
CA MET A 66 -6.51 3.92 -18.90
C MET A 66 -7.05 4.74 -17.72
N ILE A 67 -6.22 5.62 -17.20
CA ILE A 67 -6.66 6.67 -16.28
C ILE A 67 -6.69 8.00 -17.01
N SER A 68 -7.62 8.85 -16.65
CA SER A 68 -7.68 10.23 -17.11
C SER A 68 -7.16 11.18 -16.02
N PRO A 69 -6.82 12.43 -16.36
CA PRO A 69 -6.48 13.45 -15.36
C PRO A 69 -7.57 13.67 -14.29
N GLU A 70 -8.83 13.39 -14.62
CA GLU A 70 -9.97 13.49 -13.70
C GLU A 70 -10.07 12.31 -12.74
N THR A 71 -9.37 11.21 -13.01
CA THR A 71 -9.37 10.03 -12.14
C THR A 71 -8.85 10.39 -10.75
N THR A 72 -9.65 10.17 -9.72
CA THR A 72 -9.31 10.49 -8.33
C THR A 72 -9.02 9.26 -7.48
N LEU A 73 -9.46 8.09 -7.91
CA LEU A 73 -9.21 6.82 -7.23
C LEU A 73 -9.01 5.71 -8.25
N VAL A 74 -7.96 4.92 -8.05
CA VAL A 74 -7.72 3.68 -8.76
C VAL A 74 -7.67 2.55 -7.74
N VAL A 75 -8.40 1.48 -7.97
CA VAL A 75 -8.37 0.28 -7.13
C VAL A 75 -7.76 -0.86 -7.92
N LEU A 76 -6.64 -1.37 -7.44
CA LEU A 76 -5.97 -2.55 -7.97
C LEU A 76 -6.29 -3.73 -7.04
N SER A 77 -7.01 -4.71 -7.55
CA SER A 77 -7.32 -5.93 -6.79
C SER A 77 -6.18 -6.93 -6.94
N GLY A 78 -5.70 -7.45 -5.82
CA GLY A 78 -4.59 -8.41 -5.78
C GLY A 78 -4.64 -9.28 -4.54
N HIS A 79 -3.53 -9.91 -4.24
CA HIS A 79 -3.31 -10.76 -3.08
C HIS A 79 -2.32 -10.10 -2.09
N ASP A 80 -2.23 -10.66 -0.90
CA ASP A 80 -1.25 -10.32 0.12
C ASP A 80 0.20 -10.36 -0.40
N THR A 81 0.49 -11.28 -1.32
CA THR A 81 1.81 -11.39 -1.97
C THR A 81 2.19 -10.15 -2.77
N GLN A 82 1.24 -9.47 -3.42
CA GLN A 82 1.49 -8.20 -4.10
C GLN A 82 1.73 -7.08 -3.08
N LEU A 83 0.95 -7.03 -2.00
CA LEU A 83 1.18 -6.07 -0.91
C LEU A 83 2.55 -6.29 -0.26
N GLY A 84 2.93 -7.56 0.00
CA GLY A 84 4.24 -7.91 0.51
C GLY A 84 5.38 -7.50 -0.43
N ALA A 85 5.20 -7.70 -1.74
CA ALA A 85 6.19 -7.30 -2.74
C ALA A 85 6.35 -5.77 -2.80
N LEU A 86 5.25 -5.01 -2.84
CA LEU A 86 5.31 -3.55 -2.78
C LEU A 86 5.95 -3.07 -1.47
N GLY A 87 5.60 -3.69 -0.33
CA GLY A 87 6.22 -3.44 0.95
C GLY A 87 7.73 -3.69 0.93
N GLY A 88 8.18 -4.77 0.28
CA GLY A 88 9.59 -5.10 0.12
C GLY A 88 10.35 -4.13 -0.80
N ILE A 89 9.75 -3.72 -1.93
CA ILE A 89 10.35 -2.73 -2.84
C ILE A 89 10.58 -1.39 -2.12
N LEU A 90 9.58 -0.95 -1.35
CA LEU A 90 9.59 0.34 -0.67
C LEU A 90 10.26 0.30 0.70
N GLN A 91 10.64 -0.88 1.20
CA GLN A 91 11.05 -1.10 2.61
C GLN A 91 9.99 -0.50 3.55
N ALA A 92 8.73 -0.81 3.26
CA ALA A 92 7.58 -0.21 3.91
C ALA A 92 7.23 -0.96 5.20
N HIS A 93 6.95 -0.18 6.27
CA HIS A 93 6.52 -0.70 7.56
C HIS A 93 5.29 0.03 8.07
N TRP A 94 4.36 -0.70 8.67
CA TRP A 94 3.17 -0.16 9.31
C TRP A 94 2.95 -0.79 10.68
N LYS A 95 2.48 0.03 11.60
CA LYS A 95 2.16 -0.39 12.96
C LYS A 95 0.75 0.05 13.31
N PRO A 96 -0.27 -0.78 13.07
CA PRO A 96 -1.64 -0.50 13.50
C PRO A 96 -1.73 -0.35 15.03
N ASP A 97 -2.76 0.35 15.49
CA ASP A 97 -3.05 0.45 16.92
C ASP A 97 -3.26 -0.95 17.52
N ASP A 98 -2.71 -1.20 18.71
CA ASP A 98 -2.80 -2.50 19.38
C ASP A 98 -4.24 -3.00 19.61
N ARG A 99 -5.20 -2.05 19.68
CA ARG A 99 -6.64 -2.37 19.82
C ARG A 99 -7.23 -3.03 18.56
N THR A 100 -6.58 -2.92 17.42
CA THR A 100 -7.04 -3.55 16.17
C THR A 100 -6.90 -5.06 16.17
N GLY A 101 -5.99 -5.59 16.98
CA GLY A 101 -5.60 -7.00 16.97
C GLY A 101 -4.70 -7.38 15.80
N ILE A 102 -4.32 -6.41 14.93
CA ILE A 102 -3.40 -6.60 13.81
C ILE A 102 -1.98 -6.39 14.32
N VAL A 103 -1.09 -7.33 14.06
CA VAL A 103 0.33 -7.17 14.41
C VAL A 103 1.03 -6.26 13.39
N PRO A 104 2.16 -5.60 13.76
CA PRO A 104 2.92 -4.81 12.81
C PRO A 104 3.29 -5.61 11.56
N ASP A 105 3.22 -4.96 10.41
CA ASP A 105 3.57 -5.49 9.09
C ASP A 105 2.75 -6.70 8.61
N ASP A 106 1.67 -7.05 9.32
CA ASP A 106 0.74 -8.09 8.87
C ASP A 106 -0.21 -7.58 7.79
N MET A 107 -0.66 -8.49 6.93
CA MET A 107 -1.54 -8.24 5.79
C MET A 107 -2.81 -9.10 5.90
N PRO A 108 -3.73 -8.78 6.82
CA PRO A 108 -4.95 -9.55 6.96
C PRO A 108 -5.84 -9.45 5.71
N PRO A 109 -6.73 -10.42 5.46
CA PRO A 109 -7.67 -10.37 4.35
C PRO A 109 -8.43 -9.06 4.26
N GLY A 110 -8.55 -8.50 3.05
CA GLY A 110 -9.22 -7.22 2.82
C GLY A 110 -8.39 -5.99 3.22
N SER A 111 -7.09 -6.16 3.49
CA SER A 111 -6.19 -5.02 3.65
C SER A 111 -5.82 -4.37 2.32
N ALA A 112 -5.39 -3.12 2.40
CA ALA A 112 -4.95 -2.33 1.25
C ALA A 112 -3.73 -1.47 1.61
N LEU A 113 -2.84 -1.27 0.64
CA LEU A 113 -1.81 -0.26 0.68
C LEU A 113 -2.26 0.90 -0.23
N LEU A 114 -2.37 2.09 0.35
CA LEU A 114 -2.82 3.29 -0.34
C LEU A 114 -1.60 4.15 -0.69
N PHE A 115 -1.52 4.54 -1.97
CA PHE A 115 -0.60 5.56 -2.45
C PHE A 115 -1.41 6.83 -2.60
N GLU A 116 -1.09 7.84 -1.84
CA GLU A 116 -1.80 9.11 -1.79
C GLU A 116 -0.93 10.20 -2.41
N LEU A 117 -1.41 10.81 -3.50
CA LEU A 117 -0.70 11.86 -4.21
C LEU A 117 -1.15 13.23 -3.70
N PHE A 118 -0.19 14.07 -3.33
CA PHE A 118 -0.41 15.42 -2.82
C PHE A 118 0.35 16.44 -3.65
N GLN A 119 -0.17 17.66 -3.71
CA GLN A 119 0.59 18.80 -4.18
C GLN A 119 0.90 19.71 -2.98
N ALA A 120 2.18 19.92 -2.71
CA ALA A 120 2.63 20.84 -1.68
C ALA A 120 2.34 22.31 -2.08
N PRO A 121 2.28 23.23 -1.13
CA PRO A 121 2.12 24.67 -1.45
C PRO A 121 3.22 25.23 -2.37
N SER A 122 4.39 24.60 -2.39
CA SER A 122 5.49 24.90 -3.33
C SER A 122 5.19 24.50 -4.77
N GLY A 123 4.12 23.74 -5.04
CA GLY A 123 3.81 23.11 -6.32
C GLY A 123 4.43 21.73 -6.52
N GLU A 124 5.31 21.29 -5.61
CA GLU A 124 5.94 19.96 -5.65
C GLU A 124 4.92 18.85 -5.43
N TYR A 125 4.99 17.79 -6.22
CA TYR A 125 4.17 16.59 -6.00
C TYR A 125 4.86 15.61 -5.07
N ARG A 126 4.10 15.10 -4.12
CA ARG A 126 4.60 14.19 -3.08
C ARG A 126 3.66 13.01 -2.92
N VAL A 127 4.22 11.87 -2.53
CA VAL A 127 3.46 10.63 -2.30
C VAL A 127 3.57 10.23 -0.83
N GLY A 128 2.43 10.00 -0.22
CA GLY A 128 2.33 9.38 1.10
C GLY A 128 1.80 7.96 0.99
N LEU A 129 2.11 7.15 1.98
CA LEU A 129 1.60 5.78 2.06
C LEU A 129 0.77 5.58 3.33
N ARG A 130 -0.32 4.84 3.19
CA ARG A 130 -1.13 4.38 4.32
C ARG A 130 -1.50 2.93 4.13
N PHE A 131 -1.53 2.20 5.22
CA PHE A 131 -2.07 0.85 5.27
C PHE A 131 -3.50 0.91 5.82
N ALA A 132 -4.42 0.22 5.18
CA ALA A 132 -5.80 0.11 5.60
C ALA A 132 -6.17 -1.35 5.81
N ALA A 133 -6.82 -1.65 6.93
CA ALA A 133 -7.31 -2.98 7.21
C ALA A 133 -8.56 -2.95 8.10
N MET A 134 -9.38 -3.98 7.96
CA MET A 134 -10.50 -4.18 8.85
C MET A 134 -10.03 -4.91 10.10
N THR A 135 -10.46 -4.47 11.28
CA THR A 135 -10.16 -5.21 12.52
C THR A 135 -10.78 -6.60 12.48
N LEU A 136 -10.11 -7.57 13.09
CA LEU A 136 -10.58 -8.94 13.14
C LEU A 136 -11.99 -9.05 13.78
N ALA A 137 -12.28 -8.23 14.78
CA ALA A 137 -13.59 -8.19 15.43
C ALA A 137 -14.70 -7.80 14.46
N ARG A 138 -14.45 -6.80 13.60
CA ARG A 138 -15.42 -6.32 12.60
C ARG A 138 -15.55 -7.29 11.43
N PHE A 139 -14.45 -7.86 10.99
CA PHE A 139 -14.46 -8.90 9.96
C PHE A 139 -15.35 -10.09 10.39
N ARG A 140 -15.21 -10.56 11.63
CA ARG A 140 -16.04 -11.64 12.20
C ARG A 140 -17.51 -11.26 12.39
N ALA A 141 -17.78 -10.00 12.67
CA ALA A 141 -19.16 -9.51 12.81
C ALA A 141 -19.88 -9.37 11.47
N GLY A 142 -19.17 -9.49 10.33
CA GLY A 142 -19.75 -9.28 9.00
C GLY A 142 -20.26 -7.86 8.78
N ASN A 143 -19.78 -6.91 9.60
CA ASN A 143 -20.33 -5.56 9.64
C ASN A 143 -19.46 -4.60 8.84
N LEU A 144 -19.89 -4.32 7.62
CA LEU A 144 -19.25 -3.35 6.71
C LEU A 144 -19.66 -1.90 6.98
N VAL A 145 -20.19 -1.61 8.18
CA VAL A 145 -20.70 -0.28 8.52
C VAL A 145 -19.56 0.75 8.54
N LYS A 146 -19.91 1.97 8.14
CA LYS A 146 -19.11 3.19 8.14
C LYS A 146 -18.22 3.28 9.40
N GLY A 147 -16.92 3.47 9.20
CA GLY A 147 -15.92 3.53 10.28
C GLY A 147 -15.29 2.18 10.67
N GLY A 148 -15.43 1.15 9.82
CA GLY A 148 -14.90 -0.21 10.04
C GLY A 148 -13.47 -0.47 9.60
N VAL A 149 -12.90 0.41 8.82
CA VAL A 149 -11.53 0.30 8.30
C VAL A 149 -10.63 1.20 9.13
N GLU A 150 -9.61 0.62 9.72
CA GLU A 150 -8.54 1.35 10.39
C GLU A 150 -7.46 1.69 9.36
N THR A 151 -6.98 2.92 9.41
CA THR A 151 -5.89 3.37 8.54
C THR A 151 -4.68 3.74 9.38
N THR A 152 -3.52 3.30 8.97
CA THR A 152 -2.25 3.52 9.66
C THR A 152 -1.26 4.15 8.69
N PRO A 153 -0.55 5.23 9.07
CA PRO A 153 0.56 5.73 8.28
C PRO A 153 1.64 4.66 8.10
N VAL A 154 2.30 4.69 6.94
CA VAL A 154 3.37 3.76 6.58
C VAL A 154 4.68 4.54 6.55
N THR A 155 5.74 3.99 7.15
CA THR A 155 7.12 4.45 6.91
C THR A 155 7.71 3.69 5.74
N PHE A 156 8.57 4.31 4.96
CA PHE A 156 9.22 3.71 3.80
C PHE A 156 10.52 4.44 3.48
N THR A 157 11.34 3.91 2.61
CA THR A 157 12.62 4.53 2.22
C THR A 157 12.44 5.98 1.81
N GLY A 158 13.15 6.90 2.45
CA GLY A 158 13.01 8.36 2.27
C GLY A 158 11.83 9.00 3.02
N CYS A 159 11.13 8.19 3.84
CA CYS A 159 10.01 8.64 4.66
C CYS A 159 9.97 7.80 5.95
N GLU A 160 10.92 8.01 6.86
CA GLU A 160 11.15 7.17 8.03
C GLU A 160 10.31 7.57 9.26
N SER A 161 9.51 8.63 9.16
CA SER A 161 8.56 9.05 10.20
C SER A 161 7.12 8.78 9.77
N PHE A 162 6.27 8.39 10.71
CA PHE A 162 4.85 8.13 10.41
C PHE A 162 4.14 9.38 9.90
N GLY A 163 3.47 9.23 8.75
CA GLY A 163 2.71 10.31 8.10
C GLY A 163 3.54 11.28 7.28
N CYS A 164 4.82 11.03 7.07
CA CYS A 164 5.62 11.79 6.12
C CYS A 164 5.23 11.47 4.68
N THR A 165 5.69 12.29 3.76
CA THR A 165 5.55 12.10 2.31
C THR A 165 6.92 12.25 1.65
N ALA A 166 7.16 11.55 0.55
CA ALA A 166 8.37 11.69 -0.24
C ALA A 166 8.05 12.35 -1.61
N PRO A 167 9.01 13.06 -2.23
CA PRO A 167 8.86 13.55 -3.59
C PRO A 167 8.51 12.42 -4.56
N ILE A 168 7.65 12.69 -5.55
CA ILE A 168 7.27 11.68 -6.54
C ILE A 168 8.48 11.19 -7.34
N GLU A 169 9.47 12.05 -7.54
CA GLU A 169 10.72 11.75 -8.25
C GLU A 169 11.50 10.59 -7.61
N GLN A 170 11.33 10.38 -6.31
CA GLN A 170 11.92 9.22 -5.64
C GLN A 170 11.28 7.91 -6.12
N PHE A 171 9.98 7.90 -6.32
CA PHE A 171 9.25 6.73 -6.83
C PHE A 171 9.58 6.50 -8.30
N GLU A 172 9.66 7.56 -9.10
CA GLU A 172 10.10 7.50 -10.51
C GLU A 172 11.51 6.89 -10.62
N SER A 173 12.46 7.39 -9.83
CA SER A 173 13.84 6.88 -9.81
C SER A 173 13.91 5.40 -9.41
N LEU A 174 13.08 4.99 -8.45
CA LEU A 174 13.01 3.59 -8.03
C LEU A 174 12.40 2.72 -9.14
N ALA A 175 11.33 3.16 -9.79
CA ALA A 175 10.72 2.45 -10.91
C ALA A 175 11.70 2.29 -12.08
N GLN A 176 12.42 3.35 -12.43
CA GLN A 176 13.48 3.30 -13.46
C GLN A 176 14.58 2.31 -13.10
N SER A 177 15.04 2.31 -11.84
CA SER A 177 16.05 1.34 -11.38
C SER A 177 15.56 -0.11 -11.49
N LEU A 178 14.27 -0.37 -11.29
CA LEU A 178 13.70 -1.70 -11.47
C LEU A 178 13.65 -2.12 -12.94
N GLU A 179 13.33 -1.18 -13.83
CA GLU A 179 13.33 -1.38 -15.28
C GLU A 179 14.75 -1.68 -15.79
N ASP A 180 15.72 -0.85 -15.45
CA ASP A 180 17.13 -1.00 -15.83
C ASP A 180 17.72 -2.35 -15.41
N ARG A 181 17.20 -2.91 -14.30
CA ARG A 181 17.59 -4.23 -13.77
C ARG A 181 16.78 -5.39 -14.32
N GLY A 182 15.83 -5.14 -15.24
CA GLY A 182 14.99 -6.16 -15.87
C GLY A 182 13.89 -6.73 -14.97
N PHE A 183 13.44 -6.00 -13.94
CA PHE A 183 12.34 -6.40 -13.07
C PHE A 183 10.98 -5.84 -13.50
N VAL A 184 10.92 -5.13 -14.60
CA VAL A 184 9.68 -4.61 -15.20
C VAL A 184 9.43 -5.33 -16.52
N ASP A 185 8.26 -5.93 -16.64
CA ASP A 185 7.81 -6.55 -17.89
C ASP A 185 7.02 -5.52 -18.72
N ASN A 186 7.66 -4.98 -19.73
CA ASN A 186 7.08 -3.98 -20.62
C ASN A 186 6.02 -4.56 -21.58
N ALA A 187 5.95 -5.90 -21.70
CA ALA A 187 4.92 -6.57 -22.49
C ALA A 187 3.63 -6.84 -21.69
N TRP A 188 3.62 -6.53 -20.39
CA TRP A 188 2.46 -6.78 -19.55
C TRP A 188 1.30 -5.84 -19.91
N ALA A 189 0.27 -6.40 -20.53
CA ALA A 189 -1.00 -5.69 -20.70
C ALA A 189 -1.63 -5.48 -19.33
N ALA A 190 -1.93 -4.23 -18.99
CA ALA A 190 -2.59 -3.89 -17.72
C ALA A 190 -3.79 -4.82 -17.48
N PRO A 191 -3.90 -5.44 -16.29
CA PRO A 191 -5.06 -6.23 -15.95
C PRO A 191 -6.32 -5.38 -16.12
N SER A 192 -7.41 -6.00 -16.55
CA SER A 192 -8.71 -5.35 -16.65
C SER A 192 -9.02 -4.71 -15.31
N ILE A 193 -9.01 -3.39 -15.25
CA ILE A 193 -9.34 -2.66 -14.02
C ILE A 193 -10.82 -2.82 -13.78
N LEU A 194 -11.19 -3.67 -12.84
CA LEU A 194 -12.55 -3.81 -12.35
C LEU A 194 -12.81 -2.74 -11.29
N GLY A 195 -13.44 -1.67 -11.72
CA GLY A 195 -14.08 -0.69 -10.84
C GLY A 195 -13.20 0.52 -10.48
N VAL A 196 -13.57 1.66 -11.02
CA VAL A 196 -13.13 2.98 -10.56
C VAL A 196 -14.23 3.56 -9.69
N VAL A 197 -13.93 3.82 -8.41
CA VAL A 197 -14.85 4.55 -7.52
C VAL A 197 -14.29 5.95 -7.32
N LEU A 198 -15.04 6.95 -7.73
CA LEU A 198 -14.65 8.36 -7.63
C LEU A 198 -15.05 8.90 -6.26
N SER A 199 -14.07 9.41 -5.50
CA SER A 199 -14.32 10.21 -4.31
C SER A 199 -13.64 11.57 -4.44
N PRO A 200 -14.29 12.67 -4.05
CA PRO A 200 -13.64 13.99 -4.07
C PRO A 200 -12.47 14.01 -3.07
N LEU A 201 -11.39 14.70 -3.46
CA LEU A 201 -10.24 14.96 -2.60
C LEU A 201 -10.71 15.66 -1.32
N VAL A 202 -10.54 15.00 -0.20
CA VAL A 202 -10.70 15.62 1.13
C VAL A 202 -9.32 16.07 1.58
N ASP A 203 -9.20 17.30 2.06
CA ASP A 203 -7.95 17.80 2.63
C ASP A 203 -7.40 16.83 3.66
N PRO A 204 -6.13 16.46 3.56
CA PRO A 204 -5.55 15.49 4.47
C PRO A 204 -5.57 16.00 5.91
N PRO A 205 -5.95 15.15 6.89
CA PRO A 205 -6.14 15.56 8.28
C PRO A 205 -4.87 16.08 8.99
N TRP A 206 -3.69 15.89 8.39
CA TRP A 206 -2.41 16.35 8.94
C TRP A 206 -2.01 17.78 8.54
N THR A 207 -2.74 18.48 7.70
CA THR A 207 -2.49 19.92 7.43
C THR A 207 -2.71 20.80 8.65
N LYS A 208 -3.25 20.24 9.75
CA LYS A 208 -3.49 20.95 11.01
C LYS A 208 -2.40 20.77 12.08
N CYS A 209 -1.32 20.05 11.80
CA CYS A 209 -0.20 19.89 12.74
C CYS A 209 0.98 20.77 12.35
N GLY A 210 0.76 22.09 12.33
CA GLY A 210 1.79 23.06 12.04
C GLY A 210 1.46 24.40 12.67
N GLY A 211 1.73 24.54 13.97
CA GLY A 211 1.55 25.81 14.65
C GLY A 211 1.57 25.65 16.16
N GLY A 212 2.76 25.61 16.73
CA GLY A 212 3.02 25.68 18.15
C GLY A 212 4.52 25.77 18.37
#